data_bb932699a8c1a2c55229b733ef786bf2
#
_entry.id   bb932699a8c1a2c55229b733ef786bf2
#
_cell.length_a   1.000
_cell.length_b   1.000
_cell.length_c   1.000
_cell.angle_alpha   90.00
_cell.angle_beta   90.00
_cell.angle_gamma   90.00
#
_symmetry.space_group_name_H-M   'P 1'
#
loop_
_entity.id
_entity.type
_entity.pdbx_description
1 polymer ?
#
loop_
_entity_poly.entity_id
_entity_poly.type
_entity_poly.pdbx_seq_one_letter_code
_entity_poly.pdbx_strand_id
1 'polypeptide(L)'
;MVVSIFFVVYHHYSYLCITLNHSPTKIMREVNPKDTNRAKAFDLWMRSPMPMVTMTKTFDITHLRRIARSKGLKLNMLMCYAIGRAASDFGEFYLLPVGDKLMQFDNLAINTIVMTKSGDINTCDIPFSRDIHQFAADYLRLTEQVAVTNVEYNVGDDYMVIGTSALTKCELDSVVNLYAGFYNNPFVVWGKYRKGWFKTTLPISFQFHHTQMDGPVSTGFLNRLQEVFNSIEY
;
A
#
# COMPACT_ATOMS: atom_id res chain seq x y z
N MET A 1 3.43 -29.67 -4.93
CA MET A 1 3.92 -28.32 -5.30
C MET A 1 3.21 -27.34 -4.37
N VAL A 2 3.84 -27.10 -3.21
CA VAL A 2 3.28 -26.25 -2.14
C VAL A 2 3.54 -24.80 -2.55
N VAL A 3 2.47 -24.06 -2.78
CA VAL A 3 2.53 -22.62 -3.04
C VAL A 3 2.86 -21.94 -1.71
N SER A 4 4.14 -21.65 -1.48
CA SER A 4 4.55 -20.70 -0.43
C SER A 4 4.16 -19.30 -0.85
N ILE A 5 2.92 -18.95 -0.59
CA ILE A 5 2.42 -17.59 -0.65
C ILE A 5 2.64 -17.02 0.76
N PHE A 6 3.35 -15.91 0.86
CA PHE A 6 3.64 -15.13 2.05
C PHE A 6 4.89 -15.49 2.88
N PHE A 7 6.06 -15.33 2.32
CA PHE A 7 7.23 -14.91 3.09
C PHE A 7 8.02 -13.89 2.25
N VAL A 8 7.62 -12.64 2.33
CA VAL A 8 8.55 -11.55 2.07
C VAL A 8 9.25 -11.30 3.38
N VAL A 9 10.41 -11.91 3.55
CA VAL A 9 11.27 -11.69 4.71
C VAL A 9 11.97 -10.35 4.50
N TYR A 10 11.51 -9.34 5.21
CA TYR A 10 12.30 -8.13 5.40
C TYR A 10 13.46 -8.46 6.32
N HIS A 11 14.66 -8.51 5.75
CA HIS A 11 15.88 -8.66 6.51
C HIS A 11 16.36 -7.29 6.99
N HIS A 12 16.53 -7.18 8.28
CA HIS A 12 17.38 -6.26 9.04
C HIS A 12 17.23 -4.76 8.82
N TYR A 13 16.51 -4.11 9.73
CA TYR A 13 16.88 -2.75 10.14
C TYR A 13 18.18 -2.79 10.97
N SER A 14 19.31 -2.61 10.32
CA SER A 14 20.57 -2.28 10.99
C SER A 14 20.62 -0.77 11.14
N TYR A 15 20.50 -0.27 12.37
CA TYR A 15 20.84 1.11 12.70
C TYR A 15 22.34 1.33 12.44
N LEU A 16 22.68 1.91 11.33
CA LEU A 16 23.99 2.48 11.11
C LEU A 16 23.87 4.00 10.98
N CYS A 17 24.19 4.67 12.07
CA CYS A 17 24.28 6.13 12.12
C CYS A 17 25.50 6.57 11.31
N ILE A 18 25.29 7.06 10.09
CA ILE A 18 26.30 7.78 9.33
C ILE A 18 25.85 9.24 9.23
N THR A 19 26.48 10.07 10.04
CA THR A 19 26.39 11.53 9.94
C THR A 19 27.02 12.01 8.64
N LEU A 20 26.21 12.39 7.66
CA LEU A 20 26.61 13.25 6.56
C LEU A 20 25.69 14.48 6.55
N ASN A 21 26.34 15.66 6.64
CA ASN A 21 25.71 16.97 6.54
C ASN A 21 24.91 17.11 5.25
N HIS A 22 23.57 17.00 5.34
CA HIS A 22 22.62 17.45 4.33
C HIS A 22 21.53 18.24 5.03
N SER A 23 20.98 19.26 4.36
CA SER A 23 19.77 20.04 4.72
C SER A 23 18.73 19.18 5.44
N PRO A 24 17.93 19.74 6.38
CA PRO A 24 16.99 18.93 7.14
C PRO A 24 15.92 18.34 6.19
N THR A 25 16.21 17.16 5.67
CA THR A 25 15.22 16.26 5.09
C THR A 25 14.23 15.93 6.20
N LYS A 26 12.97 16.17 5.97
CA LYS A 26 11.88 15.88 6.91
C LYS A 26 11.84 14.37 7.15
N ILE A 27 12.38 13.95 8.26
CA ILE A 27 12.45 12.56 8.71
C ILE A 27 11.14 12.21 9.40
N MET A 28 10.72 10.93 9.28
CA MET A 28 9.71 10.33 10.14
C MET A 28 9.84 10.86 11.58
N ARG A 29 8.75 11.40 12.15
CA ARG A 29 8.78 11.98 13.50
C ARG A 29 7.80 11.28 14.43
N GLU A 30 8.23 11.07 15.67
CA GLU A 30 7.34 10.67 16.75
C GLU A 30 6.35 11.79 17.07
N VAL A 31 5.09 11.44 17.23
CA VAL A 31 4.02 12.36 17.65
C VAL A 31 3.36 11.83 18.91
N ASN A 32 3.05 12.75 19.84
CA ASN A 32 2.28 12.38 21.00
C ASN A 32 0.84 12.02 20.55
N PRO A 33 0.35 10.79 20.82
CA PRO A 33 -1.01 10.42 20.42
C PRO A 33 -2.10 11.38 20.95
N LYS A 34 -1.87 12.02 22.10
CA LYS A 34 -2.81 12.98 22.71
C LYS A 34 -2.98 14.27 21.88
N ASP A 35 -2.00 14.58 21.03
CA ASP A 35 -2.05 15.73 20.13
C ASP A 35 -2.69 15.39 18.78
N THR A 36 -3.22 14.17 18.64
CA THR A 36 -3.88 13.65 17.45
C THR A 36 -5.31 13.20 17.76
N ASN A 37 -6.11 12.97 16.71
CA ASN A 37 -7.42 12.33 16.85
C ASN A 37 -7.33 10.82 17.16
N ARG A 38 -6.12 10.29 17.37
CA ARG A 38 -5.86 8.85 17.60
C ARG A 38 -5.57 8.50 19.08
N ALA A 39 -5.60 9.46 19.99
CA ALA A 39 -5.26 9.24 21.41
C ALA A 39 -5.99 8.04 22.04
N LYS A 40 -7.34 8.02 21.92
CA LYS A 40 -8.15 6.93 22.48
C LYS A 40 -7.90 5.60 21.79
N ALA A 41 -7.74 5.61 20.46
CA ALA A 41 -7.44 4.40 19.68
C ALA A 41 -6.05 3.84 20.00
N PHE A 42 -5.08 4.73 20.25
CA PHE A 42 -3.75 4.35 20.69
C PHE A 42 -3.80 3.62 22.03
N ASP A 43 -4.45 4.18 23.04
CA ASP A 43 -4.58 3.57 24.35
C ASP A 43 -5.26 2.19 24.31
N LEU A 44 -6.27 2.03 23.46
CA LEU A 44 -7.06 0.80 23.35
C LEU A 44 -6.36 -0.31 22.58
N TRP A 45 -5.73 0.02 21.45
CA TRP A 45 -5.35 -0.99 20.46
C TRP A 45 -3.85 -1.29 20.39
N MET A 46 -2.97 -0.42 20.91
CA MET A 46 -1.52 -0.67 20.86
C MET A 46 -1.09 -1.93 21.61
N ARG A 47 -1.85 -2.32 22.63
CA ARG A 47 -1.57 -3.54 23.44
C ARG A 47 -2.46 -4.73 23.05
N SER A 48 -3.29 -4.56 22.03
CA SER A 48 -4.14 -5.65 21.55
C SER A 48 -3.28 -6.73 20.86
N PRO A 49 -3.50 -8.02 21.16
CA PRO A 49 -2.78 -9.11 20.49
C PRO A 49 -3.07 -9.16 18.97
N MET A 50 -4.24 -8.65 18.56
CA MET A 50 -4.66 -8.60 17.14
C MET A 50 -5.34 -7.26 16.86
N PRO A 51 -4.56 -6.20 16.60
CA PRO A 51 -5.10 -4.86 16.39
C PRO A 51 -5.49 -4.60 14.92
N MET A 52 -5.36 -5.59 14.05
CA MET A 52 -5.63 -5.44 12.61
C MET A 52 -7.11 -5.64 12.30
N VAL A 53 -7.64 -4.78 11.43
CA VAL A 53 -8.99 -4.87 10.88
C VAL A 53 -8.88 -5.09 9.39
N THR A 54 -9.66 -6.03 8.84
CA THR A 54 -9.76 -6.25 7.40
C THR A 54 -11.18 -5.96 6.93
N MET A 55 -11.29 -5.15 5.89
CA MET A 55 -12.54 -4.87 5.19
C MET A 55 -12.43 -5.30 3.73
N THR A 56 -13.45 -5.98 3.22
CA THR A 56 -13.52 -6.35 1.80
C THR A 56 -14.70 -5.64 1.14
N LYS A 57 -14.44 -5.03 -0.01
CA LYS A 57 -15.45 -4.40 -0.85
C LYS A 57 -15.24 -4.80 -2.31
N THR A 58 -16.34 -5.05 -3.02
CA THR A 58 -16.30 -5.26 -4.47
C THR A 58 -16.38 -3.92 -5.18
N PHE A 59 -15.40 -3.63 -6.02
CA PHE A 59 -15.27 -2.39 -6.78
C PHE A 59 -15.66 -2.59 -8.23
N ASP A 60 -16.22 -1.55 -8.84
CA ASP A 60 -16.36 -1.43 -10.29
C ASP A 60 -15.06 -0.84 -10.85
N ILE A 61 -14.31 -1.62 -11.60
CA ILE A 61 -13.05 -1.22 -12.25
C ILE A 61 -13.19 -1.12 -13.78
N THR A 62 -14.42 -0.99 -14.28
CA THR A 62 -14.69 -0.95 -15.73
C THR A 62 -13.94 0.18 -16.43
N HIS A 63 -14.01 1.38 -15.85
CA HIS A 63 -13.32 2.56 -16.40
C HIS A 63 -11.80 2.41 -16.31
N LEU A 64 -11.27 2.04 -15.14
CA LEU A 64 -9.83 1.83 -14.93
C LEU A 64 -9.26 0.83 -15.95
N ARG A 65 -9.97 -0.27 -16.18
CA ARG A 65 -9.57 -1.28 -17.16
C ARG A 65 -9.66 -0.79 -18.60
N ARG A 66 -10.62 0.10 -18.91
CA ARG A 66 -10.72 0.75 -20.23
C ARG A 66 -9.50 1.63 -20.47
N ILE A 67 -9.12 2.47 -19.51
CA ILE A 67 -7.90 3.31 -19.60
C ILE A 67 -6.65 2.44 -19.75
N ALA A 68 -6.49 1.39 -18.95
CA ALA A 68 -5.35 0.47 -19.06
C ALA A 68 -5.20 -0.06 -20.50
N ARG A 69 -6.30 -0.47 -21.11
CA ARG A 69 -6.30 -1.03 -22.47
C ARG A 69 -6.07 0.02 -23.56
N SER A 70 -6.78 1.15 -23.49
CA SER A 70 -6.71 2.19 -24.53
C SER A 70 -5.35 2.88 -24.58
N LYS A 71 -4.65 2.94 -23.45
CA LYS A 71 -3.34 3.59 -23.30
C LYS A 71 -2.17 2.60 -23.24
N GLY A 72 -2.42 1.29 -23.30
CA GLY A 72 -1.38 0.27 -23.20
C GLY A 72 -0.70 0.19 -21.83
N LEU A 73 -1.40 0.56 -20.74
CA LEU A 73 -0.83 0.64 -19.39
C LEU A 73 -1.01 -0.67 -18.64
N LYS A 74 -0.10 -0.94 -17.71
CA LYS A 74 -0.24 -2.04 -16.76
C LYS A 74 -1.38 -1.74 -15.78
N LEU A 75 -2.39 -2.61 -15.70
CA LEU A 75 -3.51 -2.43 -14.76
C LEU A 75 -3.01 -2.34 -13.32
N ASN A 76 -1.98 -3.12 -12.94
CA ASN A 76 -1.39 -3.08 -11.60
C ASN A 76 -0.81 -1.71 -11.26
N MET A 77 -0.16 -1.05 -12.21
CA MET A 77 0.34 0.33 -12.04
C MET A 77 -0.81 1.30 -11.73
N LEU A 78 -1.90 1.23 -12.50
CA LEU A 78 -3.08 2.08 -12.27
C LEU A 78 -3.77 1.78 -10.92
N MET A 79 -3.79 0.51 -10.50
CA MET A 79 -4.27 0.12 -9.16
C MET A 79 -3.43 0.75 -8.06
N CYS A 80 -2.11 0.62 -8.15
CA CYS A 80 -1.17 1.22 -7.19
C CYS A 80 -1.31 2.75 -7.14
N TYR A 81 -1.39 3.40 -8.30
CA TYR A 81 -1.65 4.84 -8.37
C TYR A 81 -2.96 5.23 -7.69
N ALA A 82 -4.05 4.54 -8.00
CA ALA A 82 -5.36 4.85 -7.46
C ALA A 82 -5.43 4.67 -5.94
N ILE A 83 -4.74 3.65 -5.40
CA ILE A 83 -4.62 3.43 -3.95
C ILE A 83 -3.89 4.61 -3.30
N GLY A 84 -2.74 5.01 -3.83
CA GLY A 84 -1.98 6.16 -3.32
C GLY A 84 -2.76 7.46 -3.43
N ARG A 85 -3.47 7.66 -4.56
CA ARG A 85 -4.30 8.84 -4.79
C ARG A 85 -5.47 8.93 -3.80
N ALA A 86 -6.15 7.83 -3.54
CA ALA A 86 -7.21 7.79 -2.55
C ALA A 86 -6.68 7.99 -1.13
N ALA A 87 -5.59 7.31 -0.77
CA ALA A 87 -4.97 7.39 0.56
C ALA A 87 -4.44 8.79 0.87
N SER A 88 -3.90 9.50 -0.13
CA SER A 88 -3.31 10.84 0.05
C SER A 88 -4.31 11.92 0.47
N ASP A 89 -5.61 11.63 0.44
CA ASP A 89 -6.67 12.56 0.87
C ASP A 89 -7.03 12.36 2.36
N PHE A 90 -6.42 11.38 3.07
CA PHE A 90 -6.69 11.07 4.49
C PHE A 90 -5.41 11.21 5.33
N GLY A 91 -5.45 12.06 6.36
CA GLY A 91 -4.31 12.29 7.26
C GLY A 91 -3.85 11.05 8.03
N GLU A 92 -4.75 10.11 8.27
CA GLU A 92 -4.46 8.85 8.98
C GLU A 92 -3.49 7.94 8.22
N PHE A 93 -3.42 8.04 6.88
CA PHE A 93 -2.41 7.34 6.10
C PHE A 93 -0.99 7.89 6.27
N TYR A 94 -0.84 9.03 6.93
CA TYR A 94 0.46 9.60 7.28
C TYR A 94 0.85 9.33 8.73
N LEU A 95 0.07 8.49 9.44
CA LEU A 95 0.35 8.04 10.80
C LEU A 95 0.56 6.53 10.78
N LEU A 96 1.52 6.03 11.56
CA LEU A 96 1.76 4.59 11.70
C LEU A 96 2.21 4.26 13.12
N PRO A 97 1.61 3.26 13.79
CA PRO A 97 2.18 2.67 14.99
C PRO A 97 3.46 1.91 14.63
N VAL A 98 4.58 2.28 15.25
CA VAL A 98 5.89 1.60 15.10
C VAL A 98 6.44 1.30 16.46
N GLY A 99 6.60 0.02 16.79
CA GLY A 99 6.91 -0.40 18.17
C GLY A 99 5.81 0.06 19.12
N ASP A 100 6.17 0.83 20.14
CA ASP A 100 5.29 1.43 21.15
C ASP A 100 4.93 2.90 20.88
N LYS A 101 5.29 3.43 19.71
CA LYS A 101 5.18 4.83 19.32
C LYS A 101 4.20 5.06 18.19
N LEU A 102 3.66 6.27 18.10
CA LEU A 102 2.95 6.74 16.93
C LEU A 102 3.88 7.64 16.12
N MET A 103 4.13 7.23 14.88
CA MET A 103 5.01 7.95 13.97
C MET A 103 4.19 8.70 12.92
N GLN A 104 4.65 9.88 12.55
CA GLN A 104 4.08 10.69 11.46
C GLN A 104 5.08 10.81 10.32
N PHE A 105 4.58 10.67 9.10
CA PHE A 105 5.31 10.75 7.83
C PHE A 105 4.81 11.94 7.02
N ASP A 106 5.66 12.48 6.18
CA ASP A 106 5.26 13.54 5.23
C ASP A 106 5.01 12.99 3.82
N ASN A 107 5.46 11.75 3.54
CA ASN A 107 5.38 11.14 2.22
C ASN A 107 4.70 9.77 2.27
N LEU A 108 4.08 9.39 1.14
CA LEU A 108 3.53 8.05 0.92
C LEU A 108 4.32 7.31 -0.15
N ALA A 109 4.41 5.99 -0.01
CA ALA A 109 4.84 5.10 -1.08
C ALA A 109 3.90 3.90 -1.19
N ILE A 110 3.87 3.29 -2.37
CA ILE A 110 3.10 2.08 -2.62
C ILE A 110 4.07 0.94 -2.87
N ASN A 111 4.06 -0.05 -1.98
CA ASN A 111 4.81 -1.27 -2.20
C ASN A 111 4.05 -2.19 -3.15
N THR A 112 4.75 -2.79 -4.09
CA THR A 112 4.21 -3.80 -5.01
C THR A 112 5.13 -5.00 -5.11
N ILE A 113 4.54 -6.16 -5.35
CA ILE A 113 5.29 -7.40 -5.57
C ILE A 113 5.71 -7.47 -7.04
N VAL A 114 6.99 -7.75 -7.25
CA VAL A 114 7.62 -7.89 -8.57
C VAL A 114 8.10 -9.33 -8.76
N MET A 115 7.70 -9.94 -9.86
CA MET A 115 8.29 -11.21 -10.30
C MET A 115 9.60 -10.89 -11.02
N THR A 116 10.69 -11.48 -10.58
CA THR A 116 12.02 -11.28 -11.14
C THR A 116 12.23 -12.12 -12.40
N LYS A 117 13.25 -11.80 -13.19
CA LYS A 117 13.60 -12.58 -14.39
C LYS A 117 14.13 -13.98 -14.05
N SER A 118 14.61 -14.20 -12.81
CA SER A 118 14.97 -15.54 -12.30
C SER A 118 13.77 -16.39 -11.90
N GLY A 119 12.57 -15.81 -11.82
CA GLY A 119 11.34 -16.50 -11.39
C GLY A 119 11.03 -16.39 -9.90
N ASP A 120 11.86 -15.66 -9.16
CA ASP A 120 11.63 -15.33 -7.76
C ASP A 120 10.64 -14.18 -7.64
N ILE A 121 10.25 -13.86 -6.41
CA ILE A 121 9.44 -12.67 -6.10
C ILE A 121 10.21 -11.74 -5.17
N ASN A 122 10.10 -10.45 -5.44
CA ASN A 122 10.72 -9.43 -4.61
C ASN A 122 9.79 -8.22 -4.46
N THR A 123 10.13 -7.27 -3.61
CA THR A 123 9.33 -6.08 -3.31
C THR A 123 9.91 -4.83 -3.94
N CYS A 124 9.03 -3.89 -4.24
CA CYS A 124 9.41 -2.60 -4.81
C CYS A 124 8.52 -1.50 -4.25
N ASP A 125 9.10 -0.55 -3.55
CA ASP A 125 8.43 0.65 -3.09
C ASP A 125 8.45 1.70 -4.19
N ILE A 126 7.29 2.25 -4.50
CA ILE A 126 7.13 3.32 -5.49
C ILE A 126 6.75 4.60 -4.75
N PRO A 127 7.59 5.65 -4.75
CA PRO A 127 7.20 6.95 -4.19
C PRO A 127 5.89 7.43 -4.82
N PHE A 128 4.92 7.80 -3.98
CA PHE A 128 3.66 8.29 -4.52
C PHE A 128 3.79 9.73 -4.99
N SER A 129 3.35 9.98 -6.22
CA SER A 129 3.15 11.31 -6.81
C SER A 129 1.69 11.47 -7.21
N ARG A 130 1.12 12.66 -6.99
CA ARG A 130 -0.21 13.01 -7.51
C ARG A 130 -0.23 13.15 -9.03
N ASP A 131 0.92 13.40 -9.65
CA ASP A 131 1.09 13.34 -11.09
C ASP A 131 1.19 11.86 -11.53
N ILE A 132 0.19 11.41 -12.28
CA ILE A 132 0.10 10.03 -12.76
C ILE A 132 1.23 9.66 -13.72
N HIS A 133 1.72 10.62 -14.52
CA HIS A 133 2.81 10.38 -15.47
C HIS A 133 4.13 10.17 -14.72
N GLN A 134 4.38 10.99 -13.69
CA GLN A 134 5.55 10.80 -12.82
C GLN A 134 5.48 9.46 -12.09
N PHE A 135 4.32 9.14 -11.48
CA PHE A 135 4.13 7.85 -10.80
C PHE A 135 4.32 6.67 -11.75
N ALA A 136 3.76 6.73 -12.97
CA ALA A 136 3.89 5.68 -13.97
C ALA A 136 5.34 5.47 -14.41
N ALA A 137 6.10 6.57 -14.60
CA ALA A 137 7.52 6.51 -14.96
C ALA A 137 8.33 5.84 -13.86
N ASP A 138 8.15 6.24 -12.60
CA ASP A 138 8.82 5.64 -11.44
C ASP A 138 8.42 4.17 -11.26
N TYR A 139 7.13 3.84 -11.37
CA TYR A 139 6.64 2.47 -11.31
C TYR A 139 7.35 1.57 -12.33
N LEU A 140 7.40 1.98 -13.60
CA LEU A 140 8.01 1.18 -14.65
C LEU A 140 9.52 1.03 -14.45
N ARG A 141 10.22 2.11 -14.15
CA ARG A 141 11.67 2.14 -13.92
C ARG A 141 12.06 1.25 -12.74
N LEU A 142 11.43 1.45 -11.58
CA LEU A 142 11.77 0.75 -10.35
C LEU A 142 11.40 -0.73 -10.39
N THR A 143 10.22 -1.07 -10.92
CA THR A 143 9.83 -2.48 -11.06
C THR A 143 10.71 -3.23 -12.06
N GLU A 144 11.17 -2.60 -13.15
CA GLU A 144 12.13 -3.23 -14.07
C GLU A 144 13.51 -3.39 -13.43
N GLN A 145 13.97 -2.40 -12.66
CA GLN A 145 15.21 -2.51 -11.87
C GLN A 145 15.16 -3.74 -10.96
N VAL A 146 14.11 -3.89 -10.13
CA VAL A 146 13.94 -5.04 -9.24
C VAL A 146 13.84 -6.35 -10.03
N ALA A 147 13.08 -6.36 -11.15
CA ALA A 147 12.93 -7.55 -11.97
C ALA A 147 14.25 -8.06 -12.57
N VAL A 148 15.15 -7.15 -12.91
CA VAL A 148 16.46 -7.47 -13.52
C VAL A 148 17.49 -7.84 -12.47
N THR A 149 17.57 -7.04 -11.39
CA THR A 149 18.66 -7.18 -10.38
C THR A 149 18.35 -8.22 -9.32
N ASN A 150 17.09 -8.60 -9.14
CA ASN A 150 16.57 -9.40 -8.02
C ASN A 150 16.92 -8.78 -6.65
N VAL A 151 17.10 -7.47 -6.60
CA VAL A 151 17.30 -6.71 -5.37
C VAL A 151 16.06 -5.88 -5.09
N GLU A 152 15.53 -5.96 -3.87
CA GLU A 152 14.40 -5.13 -3.45
C GLU A 152 14.73 -3.63 -3.57
N TYR A 153 13.70 -2.83 -3.82
CA TYR A 153 13.83 -1.38 -3.77
C TYR A 153 12.99 -0.82 -2.62
N ASN A 154 13.66 -0.13 -1.72
CA ASN A 154 13.09 0.50 -0.55
C ASN A 154 13.30 2.02 -0.61
N VAL A 155 12.24 2.80 -0.34
CA VAL A 155 12.29 4.27 -0.35
C VAL A 155 12.91 4.88 0.91
N GLY A 156 13.24 4.05 1.93
CA GLY A 156 13.76 4.52 3.21
C GLY A 156 12.66 4.95 4.20
N ASP A 157 13.11 5.49 5.35
CA ASP A 157 12.26 5.70 6.53
C ASP A 157 11.39 6.97 6.45
N ASP A 158 11.52 7.77 5.40
CA ASP A 158 10.77 9.03 5.24
C ASP A 158 9.36 8.83 4.67
N TYR A 159 9.02 7.60 4.31
CA TYR A 159 7.77 7.26 3.65
C TYR A 159 6.92 6.31 4.49
N MET A 160 5.64 6.64 4.63
CA MET A 160 4.67 5.63 5.05
C MET A 160 4.30 4.78 3.84
N VAL A 161 4.58 3.49 3.93
CA VAL A 161 4.40 2.55 2.83
C VAL A 161 3.05 1.84 2.95
N ILE A 162 2.25 1.86 1.88
CA ILE A 162 1.05 1.03 1.75
C ILE A 162 1.43 -0.23 0.96
N GLY A 163 1.34 -1.39 1.59
CA GLY A 163 1.62 -2.66 0.93
C GLY A 163 0.53 -3.06 -0.06
N THR A 164 0.91 -3.67 -1.18
CA THR A 164 -0.06 -4.25 -2.12
C THR A 164 0.34 -5.64 -2.59
N SER A 165 -0.67 -6.48 -2.86
CA SER A 165 -0.48 -7.79 -3.48
C SER A 165 -1.56 -8.09 -4.51
N ALA A 166 -1.14 -8.46 -5.71
CA ALA A 166 -2.01 -8.78 -6.84
C ALA A 166 -1.96 -10.29 -7.17
N LEU A 167 -2.95 -11.04 -6.71
CA LEU A 167 -3.07 -12.49 -6.90
C LEU A 167 -3.88 -12.81 -8.17
N THR A 168 -3.43 -12.31 -9.31
CA THR A 168 -4.21 -12.23 -10.56
C THR A 168 -4.51 -13.57 -11.24
N LYS A 169 -3.96 -14.68 -10.75
CA LYS A 169 -4.23 -16.02 -11.30
C LYS A 169 -5.51 -16.65 -10.74
N CYS A 170 -6.03 -16.16 -9.62
CA CYS A 170 -7.21 -16.68 -8.95
C CYS A 170 -8.25 -15.60 -8.70
N GLU A 171 -9.53 -15.92 -8.90
CA GLU A 171 -10.63 -15.09 -8.44
C GLU A 171 -10.80 -15.30 -6.94
N LEU A 172 -10.77 -14.22 -6.17
CA LEU A 172 -10.88 -14.26 -4.72
C LEU A 172 -12.10 -13.43 -4.30
N ASP A 173 -12.81 -13.90 -3.28
CA ASP A 173 -13.90 -13.14 -2.67
C ASP A 173 -13.37 -12.18 -1.60
N SER A 174 -12.41 -12.65 -0.79
CA SER A 174 -11.74 -11.87 0.24
C SER A 174 -10.39 -12.49 0.61
N VAL A 175 -9.52 -11.69 1.22
CA VAL A 175 -8.25 -12.13 1.79
C VAL A 175 -8.09 -11.44 3.15
N VAL A 176 -7.75 -12.21 4.17
CA VAL A 176 -7.26 -11.69 5.44
C VAL A 176 -5.75 -11.86 5.45
N ASN A 177 -5.04 -10.76 5.55
CA ASN A 177 -3.58 -10.79 5.53
C ASN A 177 -3.00 -11.23 6.87
N LEU A 178 -1.78 -11.74 6.85
CA LEU A 178 -1.04 -12.10 8.06
C LEU A 178 -0.78 -10.87 8.92
N TYR A 179 -0.85 -11.04 10.25
CA TYR A 179 -0.31 -10.10 11.22
C TYR A 179 0.92 -10.72 11.91
N ALA A 180 2.06 -10.13 11.68
CA ALA A 180 3.34 -10.63 12.18
C ALA A 180 3.77 -9.97 13.52
N GLY A 181 2.98 -9.03 14.05
CA GLY A 181 3.24 -8.32 15.31
C GLY A 181 4.19 -7.14 15.22
N PHE A 182 4.81 -6.89 14.06
CA PHE A 182 5.77 -5.80 13.86
C PHE A 182 5.52 -4.95 12.59
N TYR A 183 4.74 -5.48 11.63
CA TYR A 183 4.30 -4.70 10.46
C TYR A 183 2.87 -4.22 10.68
N ASN A 184 2.72 -2.93 10.88
CA ASN A 184 1.43 -2.28 11.10
C ASN A 184 0.93 -1.52 9.87
N ASN A 185 1.68 -1.56 8.77
CA ASN A 185 1.38 -0.86 7.53
C ASN A 185 0.03 -1.30 6.96
N PRO A 186 -0.75 -0.38 6.40
CA PRO A 186 -1.93 -0.72 5.62
C PRO A 186 -1.56 -1.64 4.46
N PHE A 187 -2.44 -2.59 4.16
CA PHE A 187 -2.19 -3.55 3.10
C PHE A 187 -3.44 -3.77 2.24
N VAL A 188 -3.29 -3.77 0.93
CA VAL A 188 -4.36 -3.92 -0.04
C VAL A 188 -4.11 -5.14 -0.91
N VAL A 189 -5.04 -6.09 -0.91
CA VAL A 189 -4.92 -7.34 -1.68
C VAL A 189 -6.09 -7.49 -2.63
N TRP A 190 -5.81 -7.95 -3.83
CA TRP A 190 -6.85 -8.31 -4.80
C TRP A 190 -6.48 -9.52 -5.63
N GLY A 191 -7.51 -10.20 -6.13
CA GLY A 191 -7.37 -11.35 -7.02
C GLY A 191 -7.54 -10.97 -8.50
N LYS A 192 -7.96 -11.96 -9.29
CA LYS A 192 -8.38 -11.76 -10.67
C LYS A 192 -9.74 -11.07 -10.71
N TYR A 193 -9.88 -10.07 -11.59
CA TYR A 193 -11.15 -9.38 -11.79
C TYR A 193 -12.17 -10.26 -12.51
N ARG A 194 -13.45 -9.99 -12.24
CA ARG A 194 -14.60 -10.68 -12.84
C ARG A 194 -15.20 -9.82 -13.96
N LYS A 195 -15.33 -10.42 -15.13
CA LYS A 195 -15.97 -9.77 -16.30
C LYS A 195 -17.46 -10.11 -16.30
N GLY A 196 -18.29 -9.10 -16.15
CA GLY A 196 -19.73 -9.20 -16.47
C GLY A 196 -20.04 -8.62 -17.85
N TRP A 197 -21.32 -8.60 -18.20
CA TRP A 197 -21.80 -8.07 -19.49
C TRP A 197 -21.56 -6.57 -19.63
N PHE A 198 -21.79 -5.79 -18.57
CA PHE A 198 -21.67 -4.33 -18.58
C PHE A 198 -20.56 -3.82 -17.66
N LYS A 199 -20.17 -4.60 -16.68
CA LYS A 199 -19.22 -4.19 -15.63
C LYS A 199 -18.08 -5.19 -15.48
N THR A 200 -16.92 -4.67 -15.11
CA THR A 200 -15.81 -5.47 -14.62
C THR A 200 -15.67 -5.16 -13.12
N THR A 201 -15.78 -6.19 -12.30
CA THR A 201 -15.72 -6.05 -10.83
C THR A 201 -14.49 -6.71 -10.25
N LEU A 202 -14.05 -6.19 -9.11
CA LEU A 202 -12.89 -6.69 -8.40
C LEU A 202 -13.11 -6.58 -6.89
N PRO A 203 -13.20 -7.71 -6.16
CA PRO A 203 -13.11 -7.70 -4.71
C PRO A 203 -11.71 -7.28 -4.28
N ILE A 204 -11.63 -6.31 -3.38
CA ILE A 204 -10.39 -5.80 -2.80
C ILE A 204 -10.52 -5.88 -1.29
N SER A 205 -9.54 -6.52 -0.65
CA SER A 205 -9.40 -6.57 0.80
C SER A 205 -8.38 -5.52 1.25
N PHE A 206 -8.80 -4.70 2.20
CA PHE A 206 -8.00 -3.65 2.81
C PHE A 206 -7.83 -3.95 4.29
N GLN A 207 -6.59 -4.12 4.73
CA GLN A 207 -6.23 -4.34 6.12
C GLN A 207 -5.47 -3.13 6.66
N PHE A 208 -5.73 -2.77 7.91
CA PHE A 208 -5.09 -1.66 8.61
C PHE A 208 -5.04 -1.90 10.11
N HIS A 209 -4.12 -1.22 10.80
CA HIS A 209 -4.03 -1.23 12.25
C HIS A 209 -5.09 -0.29 12.85
N HIS A 210 -5.85 -0.76 13.84
CA HIS A 210 -6.98 0.02 14.40
C HIS A 210 -6.53 1.29 15.14
N THR A 211 -5.28 1.34 15.60
CA THR A 211 -4.70 2.58 16.13
C THR A 211 -4.56 3.63 15.03
N GLN A 212 -4.22 3.24 13.79
CA GLN A 212 -4.01 4.17 12.68
C GLN A 212 -5.33 4.77 12.20
N MET A 213 -6.35 3.96 12.00
CA MET A 213 -7.67 4.43 11.53
C MET A 213 -8.82 3.57 12.08
N ASP A 214 -10.03 4.07 11.91
CA ASP A 214 -11.27 3.44 12.36
C ASP A 214 -12.25 3.26 11.19
N GLY A 215 -13.47 2.77 11.51
CA GLY A 215 -14.50 2.48 10.52
C GLY A 215 -14.85 3.65 9.59
N PRO A 216 -15.14 4.87 10.09
CA PRO A 216 -15.42 6.03 9.24
C PRO A 216 -14.30 6.37 8.26
N VAL A 217 -13.06 6.39 8.71
CA VAL A 217 -11.89 6.70 7.85
C VAL A 217 -11.68 5.61 6.82
N SER A 218 -11.67 4.34 7.24
CA SER A 218 -11.45 3.21 6.33
C SER A 218 -12.56 3.07 5.28
N THR A 219 -13.83 3.30 5.65
CA THR A 219 -14.94 3.32 4.69
C THR A 219 -14.88 4.55 3.77
N GLY A 220 -14.47 5.70 4.29
CA GLY A 220 -14.18 6.89 3.50
C GLY A 220 -13.13 6.62 2.43
N PHE A 221 -12.01 6.00 2.81
CA PHE A 221 -10.97 5.57 1.87
C PHE A 221 -11.50 4.63 0.78
N LEU A 222 -12.27 3.59 1.16
CA LEU A 222 -12.84 2.65 0.18
C LEU A 222 -13.82 3.32 -0.79
N ASN A 223 -14.58 4.31 -0.35
CA ASN A 223 -15.46 5.09 -1.21
C ASN A 223 -14.64 6.00 -2.14
N ARG A 224 -13.63 6.68 -1.59
CA ARG A 224 -12.72 7.52 -2.36
C ARG A 224 -11.96 6.73 -3.43
N LEU A 225 -11.54 5.52 -3.11
CA LEU A 225 -10.90 4.62 -4.07
C LEU A 225 -11.83 4.30 -5.25
N GLN A 226 -13.13 4.06 -5.00
CA GLN A 226 -14.10 3.86 -6.08
C GLN A 226 -14.27 5.12 -6.96
N GLU A 227 -14.28 6.31 -6.34
CA GLU A 227 -14.33 7.57 -7.10
C GLU A 227 -13.11 7.73 -8.00
N VAL A 228 -11.91 7.45 -7.48
CA VAL A 228 -10.67 7.49 -8.27
C VAL A 228 -10.73 6.51 -9.42
N PHE A 229 -11.20 5.26 -9.21
CA PHE A 229 -11.36 4.29 -10.29
C PHE A 229 -12.29 4.78 -11.40
N ASN A 230 -13.31 5.57 -11.05
CA ASN A 230 -14.30 6.09 -12.01
C ASN A 230 -13.83 7.35 -12.75
N SER A 231 -12.88 8.09 -12.19
CA SER A 231 -12.47 9.41 -12.68
C SER A 231 -11.02 9.52 -13.15
N ILE A 232 -10.24 8.44 -13.04
CA ILE A 232 -8.82 8.47 -13.43
C ILE A 232 -8.67 8.78 -14.92
N GLU A 233 -7.79 9.70 -15.25
CA GLU A 233 -7.38 10.08 -16.59
C GLU A 233 -5.87 9.88 -16.76
N TYR A 234 -5.41 9.64 -18.04
CA TYR A 234 -3.99 9.43 -18.37
C TYR A 234 -3.64 10.06 -19.71
#